data_7e56c7bc24f271e613eca9b7060b0eca
#
_entry.id   7e56c7bc24f271e613eca9b7060b0eca
#
_cell.length_a   1.000
_cell.length_b   1.000
_cell.length_c   1.000
_cell.angle_alpha   90.00
_cell.angle_beta   90.00
_cell.angle_gamma   90.00
#
_symmetry.space_group_name_H-M   'P 1'
#
loop_
_entity.id
_entity.type
_entity.pdbx_description
1 polymer ?
#
loop_
_entity_poly.entity_id
_entity_poly.type
_entity_poly.pdbx_seq_one_letter_code
_entity_poly.pdbx_strand_id
1 'polypeptide(L)'
;KPEQSCREDFVKALNSNLCRCTGFKKIVDSCVHAAEAFQQGKQLTLPAYSGKLGDSLPKYDSKRLATGHAPYVADVELEGMLHGALKFSDHPRAKVLSIDLSEASEHSGVESILTSEDIPGARHTGLIVQDWPLMIKAGEETRYIGDVLAIVVADTEKNAREAVQKIQVDYEVLTPVTD
;
A
#
# COMPACT_ATOMS: atom_id res chain seq x y z
N LYS A 1 -1.73 -18.59 -27.62
CA LYS A 1 -3.03 -19.21 -28.02
C LYS A 1 -3.27 -20.39 -27.08
N PRO A 2 -4.44 -20.53 -26.45
CA PRO A 2 -4.71 -21.62 -25.50
C PRO A 2 -4.76 -23.01 -26.13
N GLU A 3 -4.76 -23.08 -27.41
CA GLU A 3 -4.99 -24.31 -28.17
C GLU A 3 -3.82 -25.33 -28.19
N GLN A 4 -2.65 -24.95 -27.66
CA GLN A 4 -1.46 -25.81 -27.62
C GLN A 4 -0.57 -25.61 -26.40
N SER A 5 -1.05 -24.95 -25.34
CA SER A 5 -0.22 -24.68 -24.16
C SER A 5 0.00 -25.97 -23.36
N CYS A 6 1.25 -26.34 -23.18
CA CYS A 6 1.64 -27.43 -22.28
C CYS A 6 1.87 -26.93 -20.85
N ARG A 7 2.05 -27.87 -19.92
CA ARG A 7 2.30 -27.53 -18.50
C ARG A 7 3.50 -26.62 -18.32
N GLU A 8 4.56 -26.82 -19.09
CA GLU A 8 5.79 -26.03 -19.05
C GLU A 8 5.57 -24.56 -19.43
N ASP A 9 4.63 -24.29 -20.33
CA ASP A 9 4.28 -22.92 -20.72
C ASP A 9 3.64 -22.16 -19.57
N PHE A 10 2.77 -22.81 -18.79
CA PHE A 10 2.20 -22.21 -17.56
C PHE A 10 3.26 -21.98 -16.51
N VAL A 11 4.20 -22.90 -16.31
CA VAL A 11 5.32 -22.71 -15.37
C VAL A 11 6.15 -21.51 -15.77
N LYS A 12 6.49 -21.37 -17.06
CA LYS A 12 7.25 -20.22 -17.57
C LYS A 12 6.49 -18.91 -17.41
N ALA A 13 5.18 -18.88 -17.74
CA ALA A 13 4.36 -17.70 -17.63
C ALA A 13 4.21 -17.21 -16.18
N LEU A 14 4.20 -18.11 -15.21
CA LEU A 14 4.08 -17.81 -13.78
C LEU A 14 5.42 -17.45 -13.11
N ASN A 15 6.53 -17.51 -13.83
CA ASN A 15 7.87 -17.34 -13.24
C ASN A 15 8.12 -15.94 -12.63
N SER A 16 7.40 -14.92 -13.12
CA SER A 16 7.43 -13.56 -12.58
C SER A 16 6.54 -13.34 -11.35
N ASN A 17 5.68 -14.30 -11.01
CA ASN A 17 4.72 -14.21 -9.91
C ASN A 17 5.27 -14.95 -8.70
N LEU A 18 5.95 -14.23 -7.80
CA LEU A 18 6.53 -14.83 -6.61
C LEU A 18 5.45 -15.34 -5.64
N CYS A 19 5.44 -16.64 -5.37
CA CYS A 19 4.60 -17.25 -4.35
C CYS A 19 5.41 -18.23 -3.49
N ARG A 20 5.62 -17.89 -2.23
CA ARG A 20 6.35 -18.73 -1.27
C ARG A 20 5.47 -19.77 -0.58
N CYS A 21 4.14 -19.60 -0.61
CA CYS A 21 3.21 -20.39 0.20
C CYS A 21 2.76 -21.70 -0.45
N THR A 22 2.56 -21.73 -1.78
CA THR A 22 1.84 -22.81 -2.48
C THR A 22 2.74 -23.83 -3.16
N GLY A 23 4.02 -23.52 -3.38
CA GLY A 23 4.93 -24.31 -4.21
C GLY A 23 4.49 -24.40 -5.68
N PHE A 24 3.58 -23.54 -6.13
CA PHE A 24 3.04 -23.41 -7.48
C PHE A 24 2.25 -24.65 -8.00
N LYS A 25 2.37 -25.83 -7.39
CA LYS A 25 1.80 -27.07 -7.92
C LYS A 25 0.30 -26.91 -8.24
N LYS A 26 -0.51 -26.51 -7.25
CA LYS A 26 -1.98 -26.34 -7.43
C LYS A 26 -2.33 -25.21 -8.39
N ILE A 27 -1.53 -24.16 -8.47
CA ILE A 27 -1.74 -23.04 -9.38
C ILE A 27 -1.55 -23.52 -10.82
N VAL A 28 -0.43 -24.20 -11.11
CA VAL A 28 -0.16 -24.76 -12.44
C VAL A 28 -1.19 -25.82 -12.84
N ASP A 29 -1.56 -26.71 -11.92
CA ASP A 29 -2.60 -27.73 -12.14
C ASP A 29 -3.95 -27.08 -12.51
N SER A 30 -4.32 -25.97 -11.83
CA SER A 30 -5.54 -25.21 -12.14
C SER A 30 -5.47 -24.52 -13.50
N CYS A 31 -4.34 -23.99 -13.90
CA CYS A 31 -4.15 -23.40 -15.23
C CYS A 31 -4.30 -24.44 -16.34
N VAL A 32 -3.68 -25.60 -16.16
CA VAL A 32 -3.81 -26.73 -17.12
C VAL A 32 -5.26 -27.16 -17.22
N HIS A 33 -5.92 -27.39 -16.09
CA HIS A 33 -7.32 -27.85 -16.06
C HIS A 33 -8.28 -26.81 -16.71
N ALA A 34 -8.05 -25.52 -16.45
CA ALA A 34 -8.83 -24.47 -17.10
C ALA A 34 -8.61 -24.43 -18.61
N ALA A 35 -7.36 -24.59 -19.08
CA ALA A 35 -7.04 -24.62 -20.50
C ALA A 35 -7.69 -25.81 -21.20
N GLU A 36 -7.64 -27.01 -20.60
CA GLU A 36 -8.29 -28.21 -21.11
C GLU A 36 -9.81 -28.05 -21.21
N ALA A 37 -10.44 -27.48 -20.18
CA ALA A 37 -11.86 -27.19 -20.20
C ALA A 37 -12.25 -26.23 -21.32
N PHE A 38 -11.43 -25.17 -21.49
CA PHE A 38 -11.61 -24.18 -22.55
C PHE A 38 -11.50 -24.83 -23.97
N GLN A 39 -10.50 -25.66 -24.17
CA GLN A 39 -10.30 -26.38 -25.45
C GLN A 39 -11.46 -27.34 -25.78
N GLN A 40 -12.01 -27.98 -24.76
CA GLN A 40 -13.10 -28.96 -24.92
C GLN A 40 -14.49 -28.30 -24.89
N GLY A 41 -14.60 -26.99 -24.72
CA GLY A 41 -15.88 -26.29 -24.53
C GLY A 41 -16.65 -26.76 -23.30
N LYS A 42 -15.96 -27.32 -22.30
CA LYS A 42 -16.57 -27.84 -21.08
C LYS A 42 -16.70 -26.75 -20.03
N GLN A 43 -17.87 -26.69 -19.41
CA GLN A 43 -18.07 -25.84 -18.21
C GLN A 43 -17.50 -26.57 -17.00
N LEU A 44 -16.62 -25.85 -16.26
CA LEU A 44 -16.11 -26.35 -14.98
C LEU A 44 -17.22 -26.26 -13.92
N THR A 45 -17.49 -27.39 -13.28
CA THR A 45 -18.45 -27.46 -12.17
C THR A 45 -17.69 -27.55 -10.85
N LEU A 46 -18.17 -26.85 -9.83
CA LEU A 46 -17.65 -27.02 -8.47
C LEU A 46 -18.02 -28.42 -7.96
N PRO A 47 -17.13 -29.08 -7.19
CA PRO A 47 -17.46 -30.35 -6.58
C PRO A 47 -18.65 -30.20 -5.62
N ALA A 48 -19.51 -31.21 -5.57
CA ALA A 48 -20.58 -31.27 -4.59
C ALA A 48 -19.98 -31.51 -3.19
N TYR A 49 -20.44 -30.77 -2.22
CA TYR A 49 -19.98 -30.89 -0.83
C TYR A 49 -20.92 -31.83 -0.06
N SER A 50 -20.34 -32.75 0.68
CA SER A 50 -21.10 -33.70 1.50
C SER A 50 -21.41 -33.19 2.91
N GLY A 51 -20.72 -32.11 3.33
CA GLY A 51 -20.77 -31.59 4.69
C GLY A 51 -19.97 -32.41 5.71
N LYS A 52 -19.15 -33.36 5.24
CA LYS A 52 -18.35 -34.23 6.09
C LYS A 52 -16.90 -33.77 6.21
N LEU A 53 -16.22 -34.28 7.24
CA LEU A 53 -14.77 -34.08 7.39
C LEU A 53 -14.04 -34.64 6.15
N GLY A 54 -13.10 -33.86 5.64
CA GLY A 54 -12.33 -34.20 4.45
C GLY A 54 -12.82 -33.55 3.16
N ASP A 55 -13.98 -32.88 3.17
CA ASP A 55 -14.43 -32.09 2.02
C ASP A 55 -13.46 -30.93 1.74
N SER A 56 -13.18 -30.72 0.44
CA SER A 56 -12.34 -29.62 -0.03
C SER A 56 -13.20 -28.37 -0.23
N LEU A 57 -13.49 -27.66 0.87
CA LEU A 57 -14.29 -26.45 0.81
C LEU A 57 -13.49 -25.27 0.20
N PRO A 58 -14.12 -24.43 -0.65
CA PRO A 58 -13.50 -23.21 -1.11
C PRO A 58 -13.35 -22.20 0.06
N LYS A 59 -12.34 -21.36 -0.02
CA LYS A 59 -12.24 -20.21 0.88
C LYS A 59 -13.51 -19.35 0.73
N TYR A 60 -14.01 -18.83 1.83
CA TYR A 60 -15.26 -18.05 1.93
C TYR A 60 -15.42 -17.00 0.82
N ASP A 61 -14.38 -16.17 0.58
CA ASP A 61 -14.40 -15.10 -0.41
C ASP A 61 -13.72 -15.44 -1.74
N SER A 62 -13.34 -16.71 -1.96
CA SER A 62 -12.44 -17.09 -3.06
C SER A 62 -12.94 -16.64 -4.43
N LYS A 63 -14.23 -16.74 -4.70
CA LYS A 63 -14.81 -16.33 -5.99
C LYS A 63 -14.73 -14.81 -6.18
N ARG A 64 -15.14 -14.04 -5.16
CA ARG A 64 -15.12 -12.57 -5.22
C ARG A 64 -13.70 -12.03 -5.38
N LEU A 65 -12.74 -12.61 -4.63
CA LEU A 65 -11.32 -12.27 -4.74
C LEU A 65 -10.74 -12.60 -6.11
N ALA A 66 -11.01 -13.82 -6.61
CA ALA A 66 -10.48 -14.29 -7.89
C ALA A 66 -11.04 -13.52 -9.09
N THR A 67 -12.26 -12.98 -8.98
CA THR A 67 -12.93 -12.21 -10.04
C THR A 67 -12.82 -10.70 -9.89
N GLY A 68 -12.06 -10.20 -8.87
CA GLY A 68 -11.89 -8.77 -8.63
C GLY A 68 -13.13 -8.06 -8.05
N HIS A 69 -14.11 -8.81 -7.54
CA HIS A 69 -15.35 -8.23 -6.97
C HIS A 69 -15.30 -8.04 -5.44
N ALA A 70 -14.19 -8.36 -4.80
CA ALA A 70 -13.97 -8.10 -3.40
C ALA A 70 -13.18 -6.79 -3.24
N PRO A 71 -13.79 -5.68 -2.81
CA PRO A 71 -13.07 -4.43 -2.62
C PRO A 71 -12.13 -4.55 -1.41
N TYR A 72 -10.95 -4.01 -1.54
CA TYR A 72 -10.04 -3.72 -0.45
C TYR A 72 -10.30 -2.31 0.09
N VAL A 73 -9.75 -2.00 1.24
CA VAL A 73 -9.90 -0.64 1.83
C VAL A 73 -9.43 0.45 0.87
N ALA A 74 -8.35 0.18 0.12
CA ALA A 74 -7.81 1.12 -0.86
C ALA A 74 -8.69 1.34 -2.10
N ASP A 75 -9.69 0.46 -2.33
CA ASP A 75 -10.62 0.57 -3.46
C ASP A 75 -11.92 1.28 -3.05
N VAL A 76 -12.04 1.69 -1.78
CA VAL A 76 -13.26 2.33 -1.27
C VAL A 76 -13.21 3.81 -1.56
N GLU A 77 -14.15 4.28 -2.36
CA GLU A 77 -14.35 5.69 -2.66
C GLU A 77 -15.69 6.16 -2.06
N LEU A 78 -15.65 7.26 -1.32
CA LEU A 78 -16.83 7.90 -0.73
C LEU A 78 -17.02 9.28 -1.35
N GLU A 79 -18.28 9.71 -1.46
CA GLU A 79 -18.58 11.06 -1.94
C GLU A 79 -17.96 12.11 -1.00
N GLY A 80 -17.19 13.04 -1.56
CA GLY A 80 -16.50 14.07 -0.78
C GLY A 80 -15.26 13.56 0.01
N MET A 81 -14.77 12.35 -0.28
CA MET A 81 -13.56 11.83 0.34
C MET A 81 -12.36 12.69 0.00
N LEU A 82 -11.56 13.01 1.01
CA LEU A 82 -10.28 13.70 0.85
C LEU A 82 -9.12 12.70 0.85
N HIS A 83 -8.01 13.10 0.24
CA HIS A 83 -6.81 12.29 0.08
C HIS A 83 -5.64 12.92 0.82
N GLY A 84 -4.94 12.11 1.61
CA GLY A 84 -3.76 12.52 2.36
C GLY A 84 -2.46 12.10 1.71
N ALA A 85 -1.46 12.98 1.70
CA ALA A 85 -0.08 12.65 1.33
C ALA A 85 0.89 13.15 2.39
N LEU A 86 1.95 12.37 2.66
CA LEU A 86 2.91 12.65 3.72
C LEU A 86 4.18 13.30 3.14
N LYS A 87 4.65 14.39 3.76
CA LYS A 87 6.01 14.88 3.60
C LYS A 87 6.91 14.16 4.57
N PHE A 88 7.83 13.37 4.02
CA PHE A 88 8.88 12.70 4.78
C PHE A 88 10.15 13.54 4.84
N SER A 89 11.02 13.22 5.79
CA SER A 89 12.36 13.76 5.85
C SER A 89 13.19 13.36 4.62
N ASP A 90 13.94 14.31 4.09
CA ASP A 90 14.85 14.08 2.97
C ASP A 90 16.21 13.51 3.43
N HIS A 91 16.47 13.52 4.75
CA HIS A 91 17.74 13.09 5.35
C HIS A 91 17.54 12.06 6.44
N PRO A 92 18.42 11.06 6.56
CA PRO A 92 18.34 10.02 7.60
C PRO A 92 18.57 10.58 9.01
N ARG A 93 19.33 11.67 9.13
CA ARG A 93 19.53 12.42 10.36
C ARG A 93 19.80 13.88 10.03
N ALA A 94 18.95 14.75 10.48
CA ALA A 94 19.08 16.19 10.33
C ALA A 94 18.26 16.90 11.40
N LYS A 95 18.69 18.09 11.79
CA LYS A 95 17.85 18.99 12.55
C LYS A 95 16.99 19.79 11.59
N VAL A 96 15.68 19.75 11.78
CA VAL A 96 14.72 20.54 11.01
C VAL A 96 14.80 21.99 11.51
N LEU A 97 15.21 22.92 10.66
CA LEU A 97 15.31 24.35 11.03
C LEU A 97 13.97 25.06 10.81
N SER A 98 13.37 24.84 9.63
CA SER A 98 12.06 25.40 9.28
C SER A 98 11.31 24.49 8.32
N ILE A 99 9.99 24.63 8.30
CA ILE A 99 9.08 23.97 7.35
C ILE A 99 8.23 25.09 6.74
N ASP A 100 8.43 25.36 5.45
CA ASP A 100 7.64 26.34 4.72
C ASP A 100 6.52 25.64 3.93
N LEU A 101 5.28 25.96 4.27
CA LEU A 101 4.06 25.41 3.71
C LEU A 101 3.41 26.33 2.68
N SER A 102 3.95 27.53 2.44
CA SER A 102 3.29 28.60 1.70
C SER A 102 2.91 28.17 0.29
N GLU A 103 3.87 27.68 -0.49
CA GLU A 103 3.64 27.23 -1.87
C GLU A 103 2.71 26.02 -1.95
N ALA A 104 2.81 25.11 -0.96
CA ALA A 104 1.96 23.93 -0.89
C ALA A 104 0.51 24.28 -0.57
N SER A 105 0.28 25.27 0.32
CA SER A 105 -1.07 25.70 0.71
C SER A 105 -1.83 26.40 -0.41
N GLU A 106 -1.11 27.04 -1.36
CA GLU A 106 -1.69 27.69 -2.53
C GLU A 106 -1.98 26.72 -3.69
N HIS A 107 -1.58 25.45 -3.56
CA HIS A 107 -1.81 24.46 -4.61
C HIS A 107 -3.29 24.13 -4.75
N SER A 108 -3.76 24.10 -5.99
CA SER A 108 -5.18 23.83 -6.30
C SER A 108 -5.64 22.50 -5.72
N GLY A 109 -6.79 22.50 -5.08
CA GLY A 109 -7.40 21.31 -4.47
C GLY A 109 -6.87 20.97 -3.07
N VAL A 110 -5.92 21.72 -2.53
CA VAL A 110 -5.49 21.55 -1.12
C VAL A 110 -6.54 22.13 -0.19
N GLU A 111 -7.02 21.31 0.73
CA GLU A 111 -8.00 21.67 1.75
C GLU A 111 -7.33 22.05 3.08
N SER A 112 -6.27 21.35 3.45
CA SER A 112 -5.49 21.64 4.65
C SER A 112 -4.10 21.02 4.62
N ILE A 113 -3.19 21.59 5.41
CA ILE A 113 -1.88 20.99 5.70
C ILE A 113 -1.74 20.88 7.20
N LEU A 114 -1.48 19.68 7.69
CA LEU A 114 -1.33 19.38 9.12
C LEU A 114 0.14 19.18 9.44
N THR A 115 0.56 19.71 10.59
CA THR A 115 1.92 19.60 11.13
C THR A 115 1.89 19.00 12.53
N SER A 116 3.04 18.88 13.16
CA SER A 116 3.15 18.43 14.56
C SER A 116 2.36 19.30 15.56
N GLU A 117 2.05 20.54 15.19
CA GLU A 117 1.31 21.50 16.05
C GLU A 117 -0.20 21.23 16.03
N ASP A 118 -0.69 20.56 14.99
CA ASP A 118 -2.10 20.22 14.82
C ASP A 118 -2.49 18.91 15.52
N ILE A 119 -1.53 18.21 16.14
CA ILE A 119 -1.80 16.96 16.85
C ILE A 119 -2.55 17.28 18.16
N PRO A 120 -3.80 16.83 18.33
CA PRO A 120 -4.63 17.23 19.47
C PRO A 120 -4.26 16.50 20.78
N GLY A 121 -3.36 15.51 20.72
CA GLY A 121 -3.00 14.65 21.85
C GLY A 121 -1.50 14.58 22.09
N ALA A 122 -1.05 13.45 22.62
CA ALA A 122 0.37 13.19 22.80
C ALA A 122 1.09 13.10 21.46
N ARG A 123 2.17 13.87 21.30
CA ARG A 123 3.00 13.87 20.09
C ARG A 123 3.92 12.66 19.97
N HIS A 124 4.12 11.93 21.05
CA HIS A 124 4.98 10.76 21.09
C HIS A 124 4.15 9.51 21.37
N THR A 125 4.52 8.43 20.72
CA THR A 125 3.97 7.09 20.93
C THR A 125 5.09 6.10 21.21
N GLY A 126 4.74 4.90 21.63
CA GLY A 126 5.67 3.80 21.88
C GLY A 126 5.00 2.70 22.68
N LEU A 127 5.53 1.48 22.59
CA LEU A 127 4.92 0.32 23.23
C LEU A 127 5.18 0.30 24.75
N ILE A 128 6.43 0.59 25.15
CA ILE A 128 6.88 0.61 26.56
C ILE A 128 7.39 2.00 26.92
N VAL A 129 8.23 2.59 26.07
CA VAL A 129 8.73 3.96 26.19
C VAL A 129 8.08 4.78 25.10
N GLN A 130 7.47 5.91 25.47
CA GLN A 130 6.83 6.82 24.52
C GLN A 130 7.86 7.83 23.99
N ASP A 131 8.78 7.35 23.18
CA ASP A 131 9.90 8.12 22.64
C ASP A 131 9.83 8.29 21.11
N TRP A 132 8.78 7.77 20.45
CA TRP A 132 8.59 7.86 19.01
C TRP A 132 7.71 9.07 18.66
N PRO A 133 8.25 10.10 18.02
CA PRO A 133 7.44 11.25 17.59
C PRO A 133 6.54 10.84 16.43
N LEU A 134 5.27 11.24 16.48
CA LEU A 134 4.31 11.03 15.38
C LEU A 134 4.65 11.92 14.19
N MET A 135 5.10 13.14 14.46
CA MET A 135 5.59 14.09 13.46
C MET A 135 6.74 14.90 14.09
N ILE A 136 7.75 15.20 13.29
CA ILE A 136 8.88 16.03 13.68
C ILE A 136 8.51 17.49 13.44
N LYS A 137 8.82 18.38 14.42
CA LYS A 137 8.63 19.81 14.27
C LYS A 137 9.95 20.55 14.05
N ALA A 138 9.86 21.81 13.64
CA ALA A 138 11.01 22.69 13.59
C ALA A 138 11.73 22.74 14.96
N GLY A 139 13.06 22.63 14.94
CA GLY A 139 13.92 22.53 16.10
C GLY A 139 14.25 21.11 16.57
N GLU A 140 13.55 20.08 16.08
CA GLU A 140 13.80 18.66 16.40
C GLU A 140 14.68 17.97 15.37
N GLU A 141 15.28 16.83 15.76
CA GLU A 141 16.09 16.00 14.87
C GLU A 141 15.25 14.87 14.26
N THR A 142 15.47 14.60 12.97
CA THR A 142 14.98 13.40 12.30
C THR A 142 15.85 12.21 12.65
N ARG A 143 15.28 11.01 12.66
CA ARG A 143 15.95 9.76 13.05
C ARG A 143 16.09 8.80 11.88
N TYR A 144 15.28 8.97 10.82
CA TYR A 144 15.33 8.21 9.58
C TYR A 144 14.55 8.94 8.47
N ILE A 145 14.70 8.52 7.23
CA ILE A 145 14.04 9.14 6.06
C ILE A 145 12.50 9.05 6.12
N GLY A 146 11.95 8.10 6.88
CA GLY A 146 10.50 7.91 7.05
C GLY A 146 9.85 8.83 8.08
N ASP A 147 10.61 9.69 8.77
CA ASP A 147 10.02 10.65 9.71
C ASP A 147 9.12 11.65 8.99
N VAL A 148 7.89 11.80 9.50
CA VAL A 148 6.86 12.65 8.92
C VAL A 148 7.03 14.08 9.42
N LEU A 149 6.98 15.04 8.50
CA LEU A 149 7.11 16.48 8.79
C LEU A 149 5.77 17.22 8.64
N ALA A 150 4.97 16.83 7.63
CA ALA A 150 3.66 17.39 7.36
C ALA A 150 2.76 16.38 6.66
N ILE A 151 1.45 16.63 6.70
CA ILE A 151 0.42 15.89 5.97
C ILE A 151 -0.35 16.89 5.14
N VAL A 152 -0.35 16.72 3.82
CA VAL A 152 -1.22 17.50 2.92
C VAL A 152 -2.51 16.74 2.71
N VAL A 153 -3.63 17.42 2.85
CA VAL A 153 -4.97 16.91 2.59
C VAL A 153 -5.55 17.67 1.40
N ALA A 154 -5.98 16.93 0.35
CA ALA A 154 -6.50 17.51 -0.88
C ALA A 154 -7.71 16.74 -1.41
N ASP A 155 -8.40 17.31 -2.38
CA ASP A 155 -9.57 16.77 -3.07
C ASP A 155 -9.24 15.50 -3.90
N THR A 156 -8.01 15.36 -4.36
CA THR A 156 -7.53 14.20 -5.10
C THR A 156 -6.16 13.74 -4.61
N GLU A 157 -5.87 12.45 -4.76
CA GLU A 157 -4.55 11.88 -4.45
C GLU A 157 -3.43 12.57 -5.25
N LYS A 158 -3.71 12.92 -6.50
CA LYS A 158 -2.76 13.63 -7.37
C LYS A 158 -2.41 14.99 -6.78
N ASN A 159 -3.41 15.80 -6.44
CA ASN A 159 -3.20 17.14 -5.88
C ASN A 159 -2.48 17.08 -4.55
N ALA A 160 -2.81 16.11 -3.68
CA ALA A 160 -2.10 15.90 -2.42
C ALA A 160 -0.61 15.59 -2.63
N ARG A 161 -0.28 14.69 -3.57
CA ARG A 161 1.10 14.31 -3.88
C ARG A 161 1.90 15.43 -4.53
N GLU A 162 1.28 16.21 -5.43
CA GLU A 162 1.93 17.36 -6.07
C GLU A 162 2.19 18.48 -5.06
N ALA A 163 1.24 18.75 -4.17
CA ALA A 163 1.41 19.77 -3.13
C ALA A 163 2.51 19.39 -2.10
N VAL A 164 2.63 18.11 -1.73
CA VAL A 164 3.73 17.64 -0.86
C VAL A 164 5.10 18.00 -1.41
N GLN A 165 5.30 17.97 -2.74
CA GLN A 165 6.58 18.30 -3.37
C GLN A 165 6.94 19.79 -3.27
N LYS A 166 5.94 20.64 -2.97
CA LYS A 166 6.11 22.08 -2.81
C LYS A 166 6.45 22.51 -1.37
N ILE A 167 6.35 21.59 -0.42
CA ILE A 167 6.78 21.84 0.96
C ILE A 167 8.30 21.94 0.98
N GLN A 168 8.82 23.11 1.36
CA GLN A 168 10.23 23.35 1.51
C GLN A 168 10.65 23.19 2.97
N VAL A 169 11.77 22.51 3.19
CA VAL A 169 12.28 22.25 4.52
C VAL A 169 13.76 22.59 4.58
N ASP A 170 14.14 23.45 5.53
CA ASP A 170 15.51 23.75 5.80
C ASP A 170 16.08 22.80 6.86
N TYR A 171 17.25 22.25 6.57
CA TYR A 171 17.90 21.27 7.42
C TYR A 171 19.33 21.66 7.79
N GLU A 172 19.71 21.37 9.02
CA GLU A 172 21.11 21.19 9.40
C GLU A 172 21.40 19.67 9.35
N VAL A 173 22.09 19.22 8.28
CA VAL A 173 22.38 17.81 8.07
C VAL A 173 23.40 17.30 9.06
N LEU A 174 23.07 16.20 9.75
CA LEU A 174 23.91 15.57 10.75
C LEU A 174 24.43 14.22 10.26
N THR A 175 25.54 13.77 10.82
CA THR A 175 26.08 12.43 10.51
C THR A 175 25.14 11.35 11.03
N PRO A 176 24.60 10.47 10.18
CA PRO A 176 23.75 9.37 10.62
C PRO A 176 24.56 8.34 11.40
N VAL A 177 23.90 7.67 12.36
CA VAL A 177 24.45 6.52 13.07
C VAL A 177 24.04 5.27 12.31
N THR A 178 25.02 4.57 11.73
CA THR A 178 24.77 3.41 10.85
C THR A 178 25.31 2.10 11.39
N ASP A 179 26.06 2.13 12.51
CA ASP A 179 26.70 0.97 13.14
C ASP A 179 26.10 0.69 14.54
#